data_b86203e7edb0c2f35dd63f2f457b1a0c
#
_entry.id   b86203e7edb0c2f35dd63f2f457b1a0c
#
_cell.length_a   1.000
_cell.length_b   1.000
_cell.length_c   1.000
_cell.angle_alpha   90.00
_cell.angle_beta   90.00
_cell.angle_gamma   90.00
#
_symmetry.space_group_name_H-M   'P 1'
#
loop_
_entity.id
_entity.type
_entity.pdbx_description
1 polymer ?
#
loop_
_entity_poly.entity_id
_entity_poly.type
_entity_poly.pdbx_seq_one_letter_code
_entity_poly.pdbx_strand_id
1 'polypeptide(L)'
;MVTFNIPKRPIIAAGIAVVVLSGCVNPLPEVTRGTKALFSPKTNSADAAQSSSSKIITTLQSRQSILPKSSPFSEISDGVLAANARTAEAELRAAKLRSQARSKNWLPTIGPSVSLTSLGGVVASLLVEQVLFDNGKKKAERAFAAADVEVAAVNLAIDTNNRVYTGLDLYLTAQSAKARAYVGKSAVERMAKFEWVMSERVRGGVSNRADLQVIHQKAAEIRSAYAQDIEEANTALAELAAMSATSIHDVMGISGIPVMSDSAEPLLVMRAHAEKDRAIAEATAARAGLLPGLTLSGSVGSDGSRGAGVSAGAENGIGFGLGSDLKAIDAQRDAAKRQVAQAVEDSSRRLAKLEQQLISVQRQQAQSQSLLDGANANLDLFEQQYDAGQRPVMDVINVYEAKIRSERAHVTHQFEVARIQLEIAKELGLLADGEEI
;
A
#
# COMPACT_ATOMS: atom_id res chain seq x y z
N MET A 1 -34.08 -46.98 21.92
CA MET A 1 -34.58 -47.03 20.55
C MET A 1 -35.95 -46.35 20.55
N VAL A 2 -35.97 -45.01 20.34
CA VAL A 2 -37.23 -44.24 20.31
C VAL A 2 -37.16 -43.42 19.03
N THR A 3 -38.00 -43.79 18.09
CA THR A 3 -38.12 -43.16 16.76
C THR A 3 -39.07 -41.96 16.88
N PHE A 4 -38.56 -40.74 16.63
CA PHE A 4 -39.37 -39.55 16.50
C PHE A 4 -39.80 -39.35 15.05
N ASN A 5 -41.12 -39.39 14.86
CA ASN A 5 -41.79 -39.22 13.58
C ASN A 5 -42.11 -37.73 13.39
N ILE A 6 -41.49 -37.06 12.36
CA ILE A 6 -41.72 -35.65 12.03
C ILE A 6 -42.72 -35.58 10.87
N PRO A 7 -43.86 -34.87 11.02
CA PRO A 7 -44.80 -34.70 9.92
C PRO A 7 -44.34 -33.68 8.92
N LYS A 8 -44.34 -34.04 7.64
CA LYS A 8 -44.10 -33.17 6.47
C LYS A 8 -45.24 -32.16 6.33
N ARG A 9 -44.94 -30.85 6.40
CA ARG A 9 -45.85 -29.78 6.02
C ARG A 9 -45.51 -29.28 4.60
N PRO A 10 -46.51 -28.97 3.76
CA PRO A 10 -46.29 -28.56 2.38
C PRO A 10 -45.81 -27.11 2.31
N ILE A 11 -44.82 -26.88 1.41
CA ILE A 11 -44.31 -25.56 1.05
C ILE A 11 -45.34 -24.91 0.13
N ILE A 12 -45.95 -23.80 0.63
CA ILE A 12 -46.80 -22.94 -0.18
C ILE A 12 -45.86 -21.97 -0.93
N ALA A 13 -45.74 -22.19 -2.23
CA ALA A 13 -45.06 -21.27 -3.13
C ALA A 13 -45.98 -20.05 -3.37
N ALA A 14 -45.64 -18.90 -2.77
CA ALA A 14 -46.29 -17.66 -3.06
C ALA A 14 -45.77 -17.09 -4.40
N GLY A 15 -46.54 -17.27 -5.45
CA GLY A 15 -46.31 -16.66 -6.76
C GLY A 15 -46.59 -15.16 -6.70
N ILE A 16 -45.60 -14.33 -7.04
CA ILE A 16 -45.75 -12.90 -7.23
C ILE A 16 -46.39 -12.67 -8.61
N ALA A 17 -47.69 -12.34 -8.63
CA ALA A 17 -48.39 -11.91 -9.83
C ALA A 17 -48.07 -10.45 -10.12
N VAL A 18 -47.34 -10.21 -11.19
CA VAL A 18 -47.16 -8.86 -11.77
C VAL A 18 -48.44 -8.50 -12.54
N VAL A 19 -49.24 -7.64 -11.98
CA VAL A 19 -50.43 -7.06 -12.66
C VAL A 19 -49.97 -5.92 -13.58
N VAL A 20 -49.88 -6.21 -14.86
CA VAL A 20 -49.73 -5.18 -15.92
C VAL A 20 -51.13 -4.59 -16.19
N LEU A 21 -51.37 -3.38 -15.72
CA LEU A 21 -52.60 -2.61 -16.11
C LEU A 21 -52.38 -2.00 -17.50
N SER A 22 -52.90 -2.66 -18.53
CA SER A 22 -53.13 -2.08 -19.85
C SER A 22 -54.47 -1.33 -19.82
N GLY A 23 -54.40 -0.02 -19.65
CA GLY A 23 -55.57 0.88 -19.83
C GLY A 23 -55.77 1.22 -21.29
N CYS A 24 -56.89 0.80 -21.85
CA CYS A 24 -57.37 1.26 -23.15
C CYS A 24 -57.79 2.73 -23.07
N VAL A 25 -57.20 3.58 -23.88
CA VAL A 25 -57.63 4.98 -24.07
C VAL A 25 -58.33 5.10 -25.43
N ASN A 26 -59.66 5.43 -25.40
CA ASN A 26 -60.40 5.88 -26.55
C ASN A 26 -60.02 7.31 -26.95
N PRO A 27 -59.99 7.68 -28.24
CA PRO A 27 -59.64 9.02 -28.71
C PRO A 27 -60.84 9.94 -28.66
N LEU A 28 -60.71 11.16 -28.12
CA LEU A 28 -61.62 12.30 -28.28
C LEU A 28 -60.84 13.59 -28.56
N PRO A 29 -61.44 14.61 -29.16
CA PRO A 29 -60.89 15.35 -30.26
C PRO A 29 -60.06 16.59 -29.92
N GLU A 30 -59.36 17.07 -30.95
CA GLU A 30 -58.53 18.28 -30.98
C GLU A 30 -59.20 19.50 -30.40
N VAL A 31 -58.54 20.16 -29.44
CA VAL A 31 -58.67 21.61 -29.20
C VAL A 31 -57.26 22.20 -29.31
N THR A 32 -57.06 22.84 -30.45
CA THR A 32 -55.85 23.66 -30.71
C THR A 32 -55.88 24.95 -29.88
N ARG A 33 -54.73 25.34 -29.44
CA ARG A 33 -54.10 26.64 -29.13
C ARG A 33 -53.65 26.90 -27.70
N GLY A 34 -52.34 26.94 -27.56
CA GLY A 34 -51.67 28.00 -26.82
C GLY A 34 -51.25 27.68 -25.39
N THR A 35 -50.29 26.80 -25.19
CA THR A 35 -49.27 26.96 -24.15
C THR A 35 -48.01 26.17 -24.52
N LYS A 36 -47.23 26.67 -25.48
CA LYS A 36 -45.82 26.32 -25.64
C LYS A 36 -45.07 27.05 -24.55
N ALA A 37 -44.16 26.30 -23.91
CA ALA A 37 -43.09 26.77 -23.04
C ALA A 37 -43.35 26.84 -21.52
N LEU A 38 -43.50 25.65 -20.86
CA LEU A 38 -43.13 25.57 -19.42
C LEU A 38 -42.60 24.20 -18.97
N PHE A 39 -42.48 23.19 -19.84
CA PHE A 39 -41.83 21.92 -19.53
C PHE A 39 -40.94 21.45 -20.68
N SER A 40 -39.83 22.16 -20.91
CA SER A 40 -38.69 21.51 -21.58
C SER A 40 -37.91 20.74 -20.48
N PRO A 41 -37.77 19.43 -20.61
CA PRO A 41 -36.81 18.73 -19.74
C PRO A 41 -35.42 19.24 -20.11
N LYS A 42 -34.77 19.97 -19.21
CA LYS A 42 -33.33 20.21 -19.28
C LYS A 42 -32.65 18.84 -19.13
N THR A 43 -32.48 18.14 -20.21
CA THR A 43 -31.52 17.04 -20.37
C THR A 43 -30.11 17.65 -20.39
N ASN A 44 -29.60 18.05 -19.24
CA ASN A 44 -28.18 18.42 -19.07
C ASN A 44 -27.81 18.51 -17.58
N SER A 45 -28.02 17.46 -16.79
CA SER A 45 -27.43 17.38 -15.45
C SER A 45 -27.08 15.95 -15.00
N ALA A 46 -27.33 14.93 -15.83
CA ALA A 46 -26.93 13.56 -15.51
C ALA A 46 -25.53 13.21 -16.03
N ASP A 47 -25.09 13.83 -17.15
CA ASP A 47 -23.78 13.56 -17.75
C ASP A 47 -22.63 14.38 -17.14
N ALA A 48 -22.93 15.44 -16.40
CA ALA A 48 -21.91 16.26 -15.72
C ALA A 48 -21.41 15.67 -14.40
N ALA A 49 -22.06 14.62 -13.89
CA ALA A 49 -21.66 13.95 -12.63
C ALA A 49 -20.73 12.73 -12.87
N GLN A 50 -20.48 12.35 -14.11
CA GLN A 50 -19.66 11.17 -14.46
C GLN A 50 -18.28 11.48 -15.04
N SER A 51 -17.86 12.72 -15.16
CA SER A 51 -16.58 13.09 -15.79
C SER A 51 -15.67 14.02 -14.99
N SER A 52 -15.84 14.19 -13.68
CA SER A 52 -14.73 14.62 -12.85
C SER A 52 -13.98 13.37 -12.41
N SER A 53 -13.14 12.81 -13.28
CA SER A 53 -12.11 11.87 -12.87
C SER A 53 -11.36 12.53 -11.71
N SER A 54 -11.33 11.87 -10.55
CA SER A 54 -10.63 12.38 -9.37
C SER A 54 -9.20 12.75 -9.78
N LYS A 55 -8.76 13.96 -9.47
CA LYS A 55 -7.39 14.41 -9.74
C LYS A 55 -6.37 13.46 -9.12
N ILE A 56 -6.66 12.95 -7.91
CA ILE A 56 -5.80 12.01 -7.20
C ILE A 56 -5.68 10.69 -7.99
N ILE A 57 -6.81 10.10 -8.40
CA ILE A 57 -6.82 8.84 -9.16
C ILE A 57 -6.13 9.02 -10.52
N THR A 58 -6.41 10.11 -11.24
CA THR A 58 -5.76 10.38 -12.52
C THR A 58 -4.25 10.55 -12.37
N THR A 59 -3.80 11.24 -11.32
CA THR A 59 -2.37 11.40 -11.02
C THR A 59 -1.72 10.05 -10.68
N LEU A 60 -2.39 9.18 -9.90
CA LEU A 60 -1.89 7.84 -9.61
C LEU A 60 -1.77 7.00 -10.88
N GLN A 61 -2.81 6.97 -11.72
CA GLN A 61 -2.83 6.20 -12.97
C GLN A 61 -1.81 6.68 -14.01
N SER A 62 -1.41 7.95 -13.96
CA SER A 62 -0.37 8.49 -14.86
C SER A 62 1.06 8.20 -14.41
N ARG A 63 1.27 7.60 -13.22
CA ARG A 63 2.60 7.25 -12.72
C ARG A 63 3.19 6.10 -13.51
N GLN A 64 4.48 6.22 -13.79
CA GLN A 64 5.26 5.16 -14.42
C GLN A 64 6.36 4.70 -13.47
N SER A 65 6.63 3.42 -13.48
CA SER A 65 7.74 2.84 -12.74
C SER A 65 9.07 3.38 -13.27
N ILE A 66 9.97 3.71 -12.33
CA ILE A 66 11.36 4.09 -12.66
C ILE A 66 12.26 2.88 -12.86
N LEU A 67 11.76 1.67 -12.61
CA LEU A 67 12.56 0.46 -12.78
C LEU A 67 12.86 0.27 -14.27
N PRO A 68 14.14 0.08 -14.66
CA PRO A 68 14.48 -0.09 -16.07
C PRO A 68 13.80 -1.34 -16.64
N LYS A 69 13.14 -1.21 -17.78
CA LYS A 69 12.47 -2.33 -18.45
C LYS A 69 13.47 -3.43 -18.80
N SER A 70 13.06 -4.68 -18.67
CA SER A 70 13.92 -5.86 -18.90
C SER A 70 15.16 -5.92 -17.99
N SER A 71 15.06 -5.35 -16.80
CA SER A 71 16.10 -5.38 -15.78
C SER A 71 15.78 -6.43 -14.71
N PRO A 72 16.78 -6.90 -13.93
CA PRO A 72 16.54 -7.72 -12.76
C PRO A 72 15.49 -7.14 -11.82
N PHE A 73 15.43 -5.82 -11.66
CA PHE A 73 14.47 -5.15 -10.79
C PHE A 73 13.04 -5.21 -11.34
N SER A 74 12.84 -5.02 -12.65
CA SER A 74 11.51 -5.17 -13.23
C SER A 74 11.02 -6.61 -13.16
N GLU A 75 11.89 -7.59 -13.40
CA GLU A 75 11.54 -9.01 -13.34
C GLU A 75 11.10 -9.44 -11.93
N ILE A 76 11.80 -8.97 -10.88
CA ILE A 76 11.39 -9.19 -9.49
C ILE A 76 10.08 -8.48 -9.18
N SER A 77 9.90 -7.22 -9.63
CA SER A 77 8.67 -6.45 -9.44
C SER A 77 7.47 -7.19 -10.04
N ASP A 78 7.57 -7.60 -11.29
CA ASP A 78 6.51 -8.31 -12.01
C ASP A 78 6.16 -9.65 -11.32
N GLY A 79 7.18 -10.40 -10.88
CA GLY A 79 6.99 -11.66 -10.15
C GLY A 79 6.26 -11.48 -8.82
N VAL A 80 6.60 -10.43 -8.08
CA VAL A 80 6.00 -10.11 -6.77
C VAL A 80 4.57 -9.56 -6.93
N LEU A 81 4.31 -8.78 -7.98
CA LEU A 81 2.98 -8.25 -8.26
C LEU A 81 2.02 -9.31 -8.84
N ALA A 82 2.54 -10.27 -9.60
CA ALA A 82 1.75 -11.39 -10.11
C ALA A 82 1.26 -12.35 -9.01
N ALA A 83 1.90 -12.36 -7.84
CA ALA A 83 1.44 -13.13 -6.68
C ALA A 83 0.21 -12.49 -6.05
N ASN A 84 -0.96 -13.05 -6.31
CA ASN A 84 -2.28 -12.50 -6.03
C ASN A 84 -2.69 -12.63 -4.55
N ALA A 85 -2.21 -11.74 -3.69
CA ALA A 85 -2.57 -11.70 -2.26
C ALA A 85 -2.71 -10.25 -1.75
N ARG A 86 -3.49 -9.41 -2.48
CA ARG A 86 -3.62 -7.98 -2.14
C ARG A 86 -4.99 -7.64 -1.59
N THR A 87 -5.07 -7.45 -0.27
CA THR A 87 -6.30 -7.02 0.41
C THR A 87 -6.76 -5.65 -0.06
N ALA A 88 -5.82 -4.74 -0.34
CA ALA A 88 -6.10 -3.38 -0.78
C ALA A 88 -6.90 -3.29 -2.10
N GLU A 89 -6.74 -4.25 -3.02
CA GLU A 89 -7.58 -4.34 -4.23
C GLU A 89 -9.05 -4.63 -3.90
N ALA A 90 -9.27 -5.56 -2.97
CA ALA A 90 -10.63 -5.89 -2.52
C ALA A 90 -11.27 -4.70 -1.78
N GLU A 91 -10.49 -3.95 -0.99
CA GLU A 91 -10.92 -2.73 -0.31
C GLU A 91 -11.30 -1.63 -1.31
N LEU A 92 -10.49 -1.39 -2.33
CA LEU A 92 -10.81 -0.46 -3.41
C LEU A 92 -12.08 -0.87 -4.16
N ARG A 93 -12.24 -2.16 -4.49
CA ARG A 93 -13.46 -2.67 -5.11
C ARG A 93 -14.68 -2.44 -4.21
N ALA A 94 -14.57 -2.70 -2.92
CA ALA A 94 -15.63 -2.47 -1.94
C ALA A 94 -15.97 -0.99 -1.83
N ALA A 95 -15.00 -0.09 -1.81
CA ALA A 95 -15.20 1.36 -1.80
C ALA A 95 -15.91 1.83 -3.09
N LYS A 96 -15.47 1.35 -4.27
CA LYS A 96 -16.13 1.65 -5.55
C LYS A 96 -17.62 1.21 -5.55
N LEU A 97 -17.93 0.01 -5.08
CA LEU A 97 -19.30 -0.49 -4.98
C LEU A 97 -20.15 0.32 -3.97
N ARG A 98 -19.58 0.69 -2.83
CA ARG A 98 -20.25 1.57 -1.85
C ARG A 98 -20.52 2.95 -2.44
N SER A 99 -19.60 3.54 -3.17
CA SER A 99 -19.78 4.81 -3.87
C SER A 99 -20.90 4.72 -4.92
N GLN A 100 -20.94 3.64 -5.72
CA GLN A 100 -22.04 3.38 -6.67
C GLN A 100 -23.39 3.23 -5.96
N ALA A 101 -23.46 2.55 -4.82
CA ALA A 101 -24.68 2.45 -4.02
C ALA A 101 -25.12 3.83 -3.50
N ARG A 102 -24.19 4.62 -2.95
CA ARG A 102 -24.47 5.97 -2.44
C ARG A 102 -24.84 6.97 -3.53
N SER A 103 -24.38 6.80 -4.76
CA SER A 103 -24.78 7.66 -5.88
C SER A 103 -26.31 7.66 -6.12
N LYS A 104 -26.99 6.60 -5.69
CA LYS A 104 -28.44 6.41 -5.79
C LYS A 104 -29.22 6.79 -4.53
N ASN A 105 -28.57 7.35 -3.49
CA ASN A 105 -29.20 7.66 -2.19
C ASN A 105 -30.27 8.78 -2.24
N TRP A 106 -30.41 9.43 -3.41
CA TRP A 106 -31.46 10.44 -3.66
C TRP A 106 -32.80 9.80 -4.06
N LEU A 107 -32.82 8.52 -4.45
CA LEU A 107 -34.04 7.79 -4.79
C LEU A 107 -34.87 7.51 -3.53
N PRO A 108 -36.20 7.29 -3.69
CA PRO A 108 -37.03 6.84 -2.57
C PRO A 108 -36.57 5.48 -2.05
N THR A 109 -36.67 5.31 -0.74
CA THR A 109 -36.45 4.03 -0.08
C THR A 109 -37.76 3.31 0.11
N ILE A 110 -37.80 2.00 -0.15
CA ILE A 110 -38.96 1.14 0.01
C ILE A 110 -38.56 0.02 0.97
N GLY A 111 -39.28 -0.12 2.05
CA GLY A 111 -39.00 -1.15 3.06
C GLY A 111 -40.26 -1.76 3.67
N PRO A 112 -40.25 -3.05 4.03
CA PRO A 112 -41.29 -3.63 4.84
C PRO A 112 -41.18 -3.13 6.27
N SER A 113 -42.31 -2.82 6.89
CA SER A 113 -42.43 -2.49 8.30
C SER A 113 -43.46 -3.39 8.94
N VAL A 114 -43.15 -3.93 10.11
CA VAL A 114 -44.06 -4.78 10.89
C VAL A 114 -44.28 -4.08 12.22
N SER A 115 -45.53 -3.73 12.54
CA SER A 115 -45.94 -3.12 13.80
C SER A 115 -46.89 -4.03 14.55
N LEU A 116 -46.73 -4.10 15.89
CA LEU A 116 -47.66 -4.72 16.82
C LEU A 116 -48.60 -3.64 17.34
N THR A 117 -49.87 -3.84 17.14
CA THR A 117 -50.88 -2.95 17.73
C THR A 117 -51.12 -3.30 19.19
N SER A 118 -51.58 -2.32 19.99
CA SER A 118 -51.88 -2.50 21.41
C SER A 118 -52.96 -3.54 21.70
N LEU A 119 -53.71 -4.01 20.69
CA LEU A 119 -54.74 -5.05 20.76
C LEU A 119 -54.22 -6.44 20.36
N GLY A 120 -52.87 -6.64 20.25
CA GLY A 120 -52.26 -7.91 19.90
C GLY A 120 -52.30 -8.27 18.40
N GLY A 121 -52.74 -7.36 17.56
CA GLY A 121 -52.74 -7.50 16.11
C GLY A 121 -51.36 -7.22 15.52
N VAL A 122 -50.92 -8.04 14.55
CA VAL A 122 -49.70 -7.79 13.74
C VAL A 122 -50.14 -7.15 12.44
N VAL A 123 -49.64 -5.93 12.16
CA VAL A 123 -49.85 -5.23 10.90
C VAL A 123 -48.54 -5.17 10.15
N ALA A 124 -48.48 -5.82 8.98
CA ALA A 124 -47.37 -5.66 8.05
C ALA A 124 -47.68 -4.51 7.08
N SER A 125 -46.77 -3.60 6.87
CA SER A 125 -46.93 -2.48 5.94
C SER A 125 -45.74 -2.31 5.05
N LEU A 126 -45.96 -1.80 3.85
CA LEU A 126 -44.92 -1.33 2.94
C LEU A 126 -44.78 0.18 3.14
N LEU A 127 -43.59 0.59 3.53
CA LEU A 127 -43.24 2.00 3.72
C LEU A 127 -42.41 2.50 2.55
N VAL A 128 -42.76 3.64 1.99
CA VAL A 128 -41.98 4.36 0.97
C VAL A 128 -41.62 5.72 1.57
N GLU A 129 -40.33 6.01 1.57
CA GLU A 129 -39.80 7.28 2.06
C GLU A 129 -39.00 8.01 1.01
N GLN A 130 -39.24 9.30 0.83
CA GLN A 130 -38.51 10.20 -0.04
C GLN A 130 -38.07 11.43 0.74
N VAL A 131 -36.75 11.61 0.83
CA VAL A 131 -36.23 12.86 1.42
C VAL A 131 -36.35 13.97 0.39
N LEU A 132 -37.07 15.04 0.78
CA LEU A 132 -37.30 16.22 -0.04
C LEU A 132 -36.25 17.30 0.20
N PHE A 133 -35.84 17.46 1.49
CA PHE A 133 -34.81 18.42 1.89
C PHE A 133 -34.06 17.89 3.12
N ASP A 134 -32.72 17.94 3.08
CA ASP A 134 -31.83 17.36 4.10
C ASP A 134 -30.59 18.22 4.40
N ASN A 135 -30.65 19.51 4.15
CA ASN A 135 -29.53 20.44 4.30
C ASN A 135 -28.24 20.01 3.58
N GLY A 136 -28.39 19.17 2.53
CA GLY A 136 -27.25 18.64 1.76
C GLY A 136 -26.62 17.37 2.33
N LYS A 137 -27.25 16.69 3.30
CA LYS A 137 -26.74 15.45 3.91
C LYS A 137 -26.44 14.38 2.85
N LYS A 138 -27.43 14.04 1.99
CA LYS A 138 -27.26 13.03 0.92
C LYS A 138 -26.17 13.41 -0.09
N LYS A 139 -26.00 14.71 -0.36
CA LYS A 139 -24.89 15.20 -1.19
C LYS A 139 -23.54 14.99 -0.51
N ALA A 140 -23.43 15.28 0.78
CA ALA A 140 -22.23 15.07 1.57
C ALA A 140 -21.89 13.57 1.73
N GLU A 141 -22.91 12.69 1.91
CA GLU A 141 -22.71 11.24 1.92
C GLU A 141 -22.15 10.70 0.59
N ARG A 142 -22.59 11.24 -0.55
CA ARG A 142 -22.01 10.92 -1.85
C ARG A 142 -20.58 11.40 -1.96
N ALA A 143 -20.29 12.63 -1.51
CA ALA A 143 -18.93 13.17 -1.50
C ALA A 143 -18.00 12.34 -0.58
N PHE A 144 -18.49 11.92 0.59
CA PHE A 144 -17.77 11.01 1.48
C PHE A 144 -17.42 9.68 0.78
N ALA A 145 -18.42 9.05 0.16
CA ALA A 145 -18.20 7.78 -0.54
C ALA A 145 -17.25 7.92 -1.76
N ALA A 146 -17.25 9.06 -2.44
CA ALA A 146 -16.31 9.36 -3.51
C ALA A 146 -14.88 9.55 -2.98
N ALA A 147 -14.71 10.32 -1.89
CA ALA A 147 -13.42 10.49 -1.24
C ALA A 147 -12.89 9.19 -0.60
N ASP A 148 -13.77 8.30 -0.12
CA ASP A 148 -13.39 6.97 0.38
C ASP A 148 -12.79 6.09 -0.73
N VAL A 149 -13.25 6.22 -1.98
CA VAL A 149 -12.62 5.58 -3.15
C VAL A 149 -11.22 6.13 -3.39
N GLU A 150 -11.02 7.44 -3.26
CA GLU A 150 -9.70 8.07 -3.41
C GLU A 150 -8.71 7.57 -2.33
N VAL A 151 -9.17 7.51 -1.06
CA VAL A 151 -8.35 6.95 0.04
C VAL A 151 -7.98 5.50 -0.25
N ALA A 152 -8.92 4.67 -0.69
CA ALA A 152 -8.66 3.27 -1.02
C ALA A 152 -7.71 3.12 -2.22
N ALA A 153 -7.80 3.98 -3.23
CA ALA A 153 -6.88 3.98 -4.38
C ALA A 153 -5.45 4.35 -3.96
N VAL A 154 -5.27 5.38 -3.12
CA VAL A 154 -3.93 5.73 -2.61
C VAL A 154 -3.37 4.63 -1.71
N ASN A 155 -4.21 3.99 -0.87
CA ASN A 155 -3.78 2.87 -0.04
C ASN A 155 -3.33 1.68 -0.89
N LEU A 156 -4.01 1.38 -2.01
CA LEU A 156 -3.55 0.37 -2.96
C LEU A 156 -2.19 0.74 -3.56
N ALA A 157 -1.99 2.00 -3.96
CA ALA A 157 -0.70 2.46 -4.47
C ALA A 157 0.42 2.31 -3.44
N ILE A 158 0.16 2.64 -2.17
CA ILE A 158 1.12 2.46 -1.06
C ILE A 158 1.42 0.97 -0.87
N ASP A 159 0.41 0.12 -0.81
CA ASP A 159 0.57 -1.34 -0.64
C ASP A 159 1.39 -1.95 -1.79
N THR A 160 1.05 -1.61 -3.04
CA THR A 160 1.76 -2.05 -4.23
C THR A 160 3.25 -1.65 -4.18
N ASN A 161 3.55 -0.37 -3.90
CA ASN A 161 4.93 0.12 -3.81
C ASN A 161 5.69 -0.50 -2.63
N ASN A 162 5.06 -0.71 -1.48
CA ASN A 162 5.67 -1.39 -0.34
C ASN A 162 6.00 -2.86 -0.68
N ARG A 163 5.11 -3.55 -1.35
CA ARG A 163 5.31 -4.94 -1.75
C ARG A 163 6.47 -5.08 -2.73
N VAL A 164 6.53 -4.24 -3.77
CA VAL A 164 7.65 -4.20 -4.70
C VAL A 164 8.96 -3.88 -3.98
N TYR A 165 8.95 -2.87 -3.11
CA TYR A 165 10.13 -2.51 -2.32
C TYR A 165 10.63 -3.69 -1.46
N THR A 166 9.73 -4.39 -0.77
CA THR A 166 10.10 -5.56 0.06
C THR A 166 10.75 -6.65 -0.79
N GLY A 167 10.19 -6.96 -1.97
CA GLY A 167 10.78 -7.94 -2.89
C GLY A 167 12.16 -7.52 -3.39
N LEU A 168 12.33 -6.26 -3.76
CA LEU A 168 13.61 -5.72 -4.22
C LEU A 168 14.65 -5.64 -3.09
N ASP A 169 14.23 -5.33 -1.86
CA ASP A 169 15.13 -5.30 -0.69
C ASP A 169 15.65 -6.70 -0.33
N LEU A 170 14.79 -7.72 -0.37
CA LEU A 170 15.17 -9.12 -0.23
C LEU A 170 16.13 -9.55 -1.32
N TYR A 171 15.86 -9.16 -2.57
CA TYR A 171 16.76 -9.42 -3.69
C TYR A 171 18.14 -8.77 -3.49
N LEU A 172 18.19 -7.49 -3.12
CA LEU A 172 19.44 -6.78 -2.84
C LEU A 172 20.20 -7.40 -1.67
N THR A 173 19.49 -7.83 -0.62
CA THR A 173 20.06 -8.54 0.52
C THR A 173 20.73 -9.84 0.06
N ALA A 174 20.05 -10.65 -0.75
CA ALA A 174 20.60 -11.87 -1.30
C ALA A 174 21.82 -11.62 -2.19
N GLN A 175 21.77 -10.63 -3.08
CA GLN A 175 22.89 -10.30 -3.97
C GLN A 175 24.09 -9.75 -3.19
N SER A 176 23.86 -8.92 -2.18
CA SER A 176 24.91 -8.40 -1.28
C SER A 176 25.58 -9.53 -0.51
N ALA A 177 24.81 -10.47 0.04
CA ALA A 177 25.33 -11.63 0.75
C ALA A 177 26.13 -12.56 -0.18
N LYS A 178 25.65 -12.80 -1.42
CA LYS A 178 26.41 -13.55 -2.44
C LYS A 178 27.74 -12.87 -2.79
N ALA A 179 27.74 -11.53 -2.92
CA ALA A 179 28.99 -10.79 -3.20
C ALA A 179 29.99 -10.90 -2.05
N ARG A 180 29.53 -10.80 -0.79
CA ARG A 180 30.36 -11.04 0.39
C ARG A 180 30.85 -12.49 0.47
N ALA A 181 29.99 -13.45 0.15
CA ALA A 181 30.36 -14.87 0.12
C ALA A 181 31.43 -15.16 -0.92
N TYR A 182 31.38 -14.50 -2.09
CA TYR A 182 32.43 -14.64 -3.11
C TYR A 182 33.81 -14.19 -2.57
N VAL A 183 33.88 -13.03 -1.88
CA VAL A 183 35.06 -12.56 -1.17
C VAL A 183 35.49 -13.56 -0.08
N GLY A 184 34.50 -14.03 0.71
CA GLY A 184 34.73 -15.00 1.79
C GLY A 184 35.29 -16.31 1.32
N LYS A 185 34.85 -16.84 0.16
CA LYS A 185 35.36 -18.06 -0.43
C LYS A 185 36.88 -17.96 -0.69
N SER A 186 37.30 -16.89 -1.38
CA SER A 186 38.73 -16.65 -1.66
C SER A 186 39.56 -16.49 -0.37
N ALA A 187 38.92 -15.85 0.66
CA ALA A 187 39.57 -15.69 1.96
C ALA A 187 39.76 -17.02 2.70
N VAL A 188 38.75 -17.91 2.67
CA VAL A 188 38.87 -19.26 3.26
C VAL A 188 39.99 -20.07 2.60
N GLU A 189 40.08 -20.04 1.27
CA GLU A 189 41.12 -20.74 0.50
C GLU A 189 42.52 -20.20 0.83
N ARG A 190 42.66 -18.89 0.97
CA ARG A 190 43.93 -18.26 1.33
C ARG A 190 44.35 -18.57 2.77
N MET A 191 43.40 -18.51 3.70
CA MET A 191 43.66 -18.83 5.12
C MET A 191 44.06 -20.31 5.30
N ALA A 192 43.48 -21.22 4.54
CA ALA A 192 43.88 -22.61 4.56
C ALA A 192 45.35 -22.80 4.18
N LYS A 193 45.86 -21.98 3.21
CA LYS A 193 47.31 -21.98 2.87
C LYS A 193 48.16 -21.46 4.02
N PHE A 194 47.73 -20.39 4.71
CA PHE A 194 48.46 -19.89 5.86
C PHE A 194 48.45 -20.89 7.04
N GLU A 195 47.33 -21.57 7.29
CA GLU A 195 47.28 -22.67 8.29
C GLU A 195 48.27 -23.78 7.96
N TRP A 196 48.33 -24.21 6.69
CA TRP A 196 49.24 -25.24 6.26
C TRP A 196 50.71 -24.80 6.44
N VAL A 197 51.08 -23.61 5.95
CA VAL A 197 52.46 -23.08 6.07
C VAL A 197 52.89 -23.00 7.53
N MET A 198 52.01 -22.48 8.43
CA MET A 198 52.31 -22.37 9.85
C MET A 198 52.42 -23.74 10.52
N SER A 199 51.57 -24.70 10.17
CA SER A 199 51.64 -26.07 10.66
C SER A 199 53.01 -26.73 10.32
N GLU A 200 53.50 -26.56 9.06
CA GLU A 200 54.81 -27.06 8.63
C GLU A 200 55.96 -26.39 9.39
N ARG A 201 55.85 -25.06 9.63
CA ARG A 201 56.88 -24.32 10.41
C ARG A 201 56.93 -24.73 11.85
N VAL A 202 55.77 -25.01 12.52
CA VAL A 202 55.70 -25.54 13.88
C VAL A 202 56.28 -26.96 13.93
N ARG A 203 55.96 -27.81 12.94
CA ARG A 203 56.53 -29.18 12.84
C ARG A 203 58.04 -29.16 12.65
N GLY A 204 58.56 -28.21 11.88
CA GLY A 204 59.98 -27.98 11.69
C GLY A 204 60.69 -27.25 12.87
N GLY A 205 59.97 -26.86 13.93
CA GLY A 205 60.56 -26.17 15.08
C GLY A 205 60.90 -24.69 14.84
N VAL A 206 60.44 -24.11 13.71
CA VAL A 206 60.73 -22.70 13.32
C VAL A 206 59.73 -21.71 13.89
N SER A 207 58.51 -22.17 14.26
CA SER A 207 57.43 -21.33 14.82
C SER A 207 56.84 -21.97 16.07
N ASN A 208 56.13 -21.18 16.90
CA ASN A 208 55.54 -21.70 18.12
C ASN A 208 54.10 -22.18 17.90
N ARG A 209 53.57 -23.01 18.82
CA ARG A 209 52.21 -23.55 18.76
C ARG A 209 51.14 -22.50 19.04
N ALA A 210 51.48 -21.41 19.75
CA ALA A 210 50.54 -20.35 20.07
C ALA A 210 50.14 -19.58 18.79
N ASP A 211 51.12 -19.28 17.90
CA ASP A 211 50.84 -18.62 16.61
C ASP A 211 49.97 -19.50 15.73
N LEU A 212 50.19 -20.82 15.67
CA LEU A 212 49.34 -21.74 14.96
C LEU A 212 47.88 -21.72 15.49
N GLN A 213 47.73 -21.70 16.79
CA GLN A 213 46.40 -21.63 17.41
C GLN A 213 45.66 -20.33 17.05
N VAL A 214 46.35 -19.18 17.03
CA VAL A 214 45.77 -17.91 16.56
C VAL A 214 45.32 -17.99 15.11
N ILE A 215 46.12 -18.60 14.23
CA ILE A 215 45.74 -18.78 12.81
C ILE A 215 44.52 -19.69 12.68
N HIS A 216 44.46 -20.79 13.41
CA HIS A 216 43.26 -21.65 13.45
C HIS A 216 42.01 -20.90 13.86
N GLN A 217 42.09 -20.05 14.89
CA GLN A 217 40.98 -19.23 15.31
C GLN A 217 40.52 -18.25 14.22
N LYS A 218 41.48 -17.50 13.61
CA LYS A 218 41.20 -16.55 12.52
C LYS A 218 40.58 -17.24 11.29
N ALA A 219 41.08 -18.40 10.92
CA ALA A 219 40.53 -19.19 9.81
C ALA A 219 39.10 -19.67 10.15
N ALA A 220 38.83 -20.07 11.39
CA ALA A 220 37.48 -20.46 11.83
C ALA A 220 36.50 -19.27 11.78
N GLU A 221 36.93 -18.06 12.17
CA GLU A 221 36.14 -16.83 12.08
C GLU A 221 35.77 -16.50 10.63
N ILE A 222 36.73 -16.58 9.71
CA ILE A 222 36.50 -16.34 8.27
C ILE A 222 35.59 -17.40 7.65
N ARG A 223 35.74 -18.69 8.02
CA ARG A 223 34.82 -19.77 7.57
C ARG A 223 33.41 -19.53 8.09
N SER A 224 33.27 -19.11 9.34
CA SER A 224 31.96 -18.79 9.94
C SER A 224 31.30 -17.61 9.24
N ALA A 225 32.04 -16.54 8.95
CA ALA A 225 31.52 -15.38 8.22
C ALA A 225 31.08 -15.74 6.78
N TYR A 226 31.85 -16.58 6.10
CA TYR A 226 31.51 -17.12 4.77
C TYR A 226 30.22 -17.96 4.81
N ALA A 227 30.09 -18.84 5.80
CA ALA A 227 28.87 -19.64 5.97
C ALA A 227 27.64 -18.76 6.28
N GLN A 228 27.79 -17.75 7.13
CA GLN A 228 26.71 -16.79 7.43
C GLN A 228 26.24 -16.03 6.18
N ASP A 229 27.15 -15.59 5.31
CA ASP A 229 26.77 -14.92 4.07
C ASP A 229 25.97 -15.84 3.12
N ILE A 230 26.33 -17.14 3.05
CA ILE A 230 25.56 -18.12 2.28
C ILE A 230 24.15 -18.30 2.85
N GLU A 231 24.03 -18.46 4.17
CA GLU A 231 22.74 -18.65 4.82
C GLU A 231 21.86 -17.39 4.72
N GLU A 232 22.44 -16.19 4.82
CA GLU A 232 21.72 -14.92 4.61
C GLU A 232 21.18 -14.84 3.18
N ALA A 233 21.97 -15.19 2.17
CA ALA A 233 21.54 -15.22 0.78
C ALA A 233 20.39 -16.22 0.56
N ASN A 234 20.51 -17.43 1.11
CA ASN A 234 19.51 -18.47 0.98
C ASN A 234 18.19 -18.08 1.68
N THR A 235 18.27 -17.51 2.86
CA THR A 235 17.10 -17.04 3.63
C THR A 235 16.37 -15.95 2.87
N ALA A 236 17.08 -14.93 2.38
CA ALA A 236 16.46 -13.84 1.64
C ALA A 236 15.85 -14.33 0.31
N LEU A 237 16.49 -15.28 -0.39
CA LEU A 237 15.91 -15.87 -1.61
C LEU A 237 14.67 -16.74 -1.30
N ALA A 238 14.67 -17.48 -0.21
CA ALA A 238 13.53 -18.29 0.19
C ALA A 238 12.32 -17.42 0.54
N GLU A 239 12.54 -16.32 1.25
CA GLU A 239 11.49 -15.35 1.57
C GLU A 239 10.95 -14.66 0.30
N LEU A 240 11.83 -14.23 -0.59
CA LEU A 240 11.47 -13.65 -1.87
C LEU A 240 10.68 -14.64 -2.75
N ALA A 241 11.10 -15.89 -2.79
CA ALA A 241 10.40 -16.95 -3.54
C ALA A 241 8.98 -17.19 -2.99
N ALA A 242 8.79 -17.08 -1.67
CA ALA A 242 7.48 -17.24 -1.05
C ALA A 242 6.50 -16.10 -1.41
N MET A 243 6.99 -14.91 -1.79
CA MET A 243 6.15 -13.77 -2.17
C MET A 243 6.09 -13.49 -3.68
N SER A 244 6.78 -14.29 -4.51
CA SER A 244 6.78 -14.20 -5.98
C SER A 244 6.00 -15.33 -6.61
N ALA A 245 5.27 -15.06 -7.70
CA ALA A 245 4.60 -16.07 -8.51
C ALA A 245 5.52 -16.71 -9.57
N THR A 246 6.68 -16.09 -9.83
CA THR A 246 7.64 -16.54 -10.84
C THR A 246 8.92 -17.07 -10.18
N SER A 247 9.66 -17.94 -10.91
CA SER A 247 10.96 -18.39 -10.47
C SER A 247 11.98 -17.25 -10.59
N ILE A 248 12.71 -16.98 -9.50
CA ILE A 248 13.70 -15.91 -9.38
C ILE A 248 15.15 -16.43 -9.30
N HIS A 249 15.36 -17.74 -9.52
CA HIS A 249 16.69 -18.35 -9.35
C HIS A 249 17.74 -17.85 -10.33
N ASP A 250 17.31 -17.46 -11.54
CA ASP A 250 18.20 -17.09 -12.64
C ASP A 250 18.43 -15.57 -12.73
N VAL A 251 17.73 -14.78 -11.89
CA VAL A 251 17.87 -13.32 -11.87
C VAL A 251 19.19 -12.93 -11.19
N MET A 252 20.05 -12.21 -11.89
CA MET A 252 21.36 -11.79 -11.40
C MET A 252 21.65 -10.32 -11.72
N GLY A 253 22.47 -9.70 -10.88
CA GLY A 253 23.00 -8.36 -11.10
C GLY A 253 22.19 -7.24 -10.44
N ILE A 254 22.70 -6.03 -10.58
CA ILE A 254 22.06 -4.80 -10.09
C ILE A 254 21.81 -3.89 -11.28
N SER A 255 20.62 -3.33 -11.36
CA SER A 255 20.29 -2.29 -12.35
C SER A 255 20.58 -0.91 -11.78
N GLY A 256 21.15 -0.04 -12.60
CA GLY A 256 21.20 1.38 -12.25
C GLY A 256 19.79 1.96 -12.19
N ILE A 257 19.48 2.64 -11.09
CA ILE A 257 18.21 3.35 -10.94
C ILE A 257 18.41 4.76 -11.50
N PRO A 258 17.56 5.23 -12.43
CA PRO A 258 17.65 6.58 -12.97
C PRO A 258 17.54 7.64 -11.86
N VAL A 259 18.16 8.80 -12.08
CA VAL A 259 17.97 9.95 -11.20
C VAL A 259 16.49 10.33 -11.21
N MET A 260 15.86 10.33 -10.05
CA MET A 260 14.45 10.67 -9.92
C MET A 260 14.24 12.16 -10.17
N SER A 261 13.23 12.48 -10.97
CA SER A 261 12.78 13.87 -11.09
C SER A 261 11.99 14.26 -9.84
N ASP A 262 12.26 15.43 -9.32
CA ASP A 262 11.71 16.02 -8.08
C ASP A 262 10.19 16.29 -8.13
N SER A 263 9.47 15.82 -9.14
CA SER A 263 8.11 16.28 -9.46
C SER A 263 6.96 15.38 -8.95
N ALA A 264 7.24 14.21 -8.39
CA ALA A 264 6.19 13.33 -7.92
C ALA A 264 5.77 13.64 -6.47
N GLU A 265 4.49 13.94 -6.26
CA GLU A 265 3.94 14.15 -4.92
C GLU A 265 4.00 12.83 -4.11
N PRO A 266 4.55 12.83 -2.88
CA PRO A 266 4.64 11.64 -2.05
C PRO A 266 3.28 10.99 -1.77
N LEU A 267 3.22 9.65 -1.78
CA LEU A 267 1.96 8.92 -1.58
C LEU A 267 1.28 9.24 -0.24
N LEU A 268 2.06 9.46 0.82
CA LEU A 268 1.52 9.81 2.14
C LEU A 268 0.84 11.19 2.14
N VAL A 269 1.34 12.14 1.35
CA VAL A 269 0.71 13.46 1.17
C VAL A 269 -0.59 13.33 0.38
N MET A 270 -0.59 12.56 -0.71
CA MET A 270 -1.80 12.25 -1.48
C MET A 270 -2.87 11.57 -0.62
N ARG A 271 -2.46 10.63 0.25
CA ARG A 271 -3.37 10.00 1.21
C ARG A 271 -3.99 11.01 2.17
N ALA A 272 -3.16 11.91 2.73
CA ALA A 272 -3.65 12.94 3.63
C ALA A 272 -4.63 13.91 2.95
N HIS A 273 -4.44 14.22 1.65
CA HIS A 273 -5.39 15.00 0.87
C HIS A 273 -6.73 14.26 0.71
N ALA A 274 -6.72 12.98 0.35
CA ALA A 274 -7.92 12.17 0.22
C ALA A 274 -8.66 12.00 1.57
N GLU A 275 -7.93 11.74 2.65
CA GLU A 275 -8.47 11.64 4.02
C GLU A 275 -9.09 12.95 4.49
N LYS A 276 -8.46 14.10 4.19
CA LYS A 276 -9.04 15.43 4.48
C LYS A 276 -10.37 15.62 3.76
N ASP A 277 -10.45 15.28 2.47
CA ASP A 277 -11.68 15.46 1.70
C ASP A 277 -12.79 14.53 2.19
N ARG A 278 -12.44 13.28 2.57
CA ARG A 278 -13.34 12.35 3.25
C ARG A 278 -13.86 12.91 4.59
N ALA A 279 -12.96 13.40 5.45
CA ALA A 279 -13.30 13.95 6.75
C ALA A 279 -14.16 15.22 6.65
N ILE A 280 -13.91 16.09 5.66
CA ILE A 280 -14.73 17.28 5.41
C ILE A 280 -16.14 16.89 4.95
N ALA A 281 -16.25 15.87 4.09
CA ALA A 281 -17.55 15.36 3.64
C ALA A 281 -18.34 14.72 4.79
N GLU A 282 -17.69 13.93 5.65
CA GLU A 282 -18.25 13.35 6.86
C GLU A 282 -18.76 14.44 7.83
N ALA A 283 -17.92 15.42 8.14
CA ALA A 283 -18.28 16.55 8.98
C ALA A 283 -19.47 17.35 8.40
N THR A 284 -19.53 17.48 7.06
CA THR A 284 -20.65 18.16 6.39
C THR A 284 -21.93 17.35 6.49
N ALA A 285 -21.88 16.03 6.35
CA ALA A 285 -23.03 15.13 6.54
C ALA A 285 -23.53 15.16 8.00
N ALA A 286 -22.60 15.10 8.97
CA ALA A 286 -22.90 15.19 10.39
C ALA A 286 -23.60 16.52 10.73
N ARG A 287 -23.06 17.65 10.24
CA ARG A 287 -23.69 18.98 10.43
C ARG A 287 -25.10 19.02 9.85
N ALA A 288 -25.31 18.48 8.65
CA ALA A 288 -26.63 18.44 8.01
C ALA A 288 -27.61 17.58 8.79
N GLY A 289 -27.17 16.49 9.43
CA GLY A 289 -28.01 15.64 10.28
C GLY A 289 -28.48 16.29 11.59
N LEU A 290 -27.82 17.36 12.06
CA LEU A 290 -28.22 18.16 13.22
C LEU A 290 -29.29 19.21 12.88
N LEU A 291 -29.54 19.44 11.58
CA LEU A 291 -30.50 20.45 11.11
C LEU A 291 -31.80 19.77 10.66
N PRO A 292 -32.98 20.47 10.81
CA PRO A 292 -34.25 19.91 10.38
C PRO A 292 -34.29 19.64 8.88
N GLY A 293 -34.68 18.41 8.52
CA GLY A 293 -34.96 17.98 7.14
C GLY A 293 -36.45 17.84 6.88
N LEU A 294 -36.85 17.58 5.64
CA LEU A 294 -38.22 17.34 5.18
C LEU A 294 -38.27 16.00 4.44
N THR A 295 -39.12 15.09 4.92
CA THR A 295 -39.31 13.76 4.36
C THR A 295 -40.78 13.51 4.02
N LEU A 296 -41.04 13.02 2.81
CA LEU A 296 -42.34 12.50 2.38
C LEU A 296 -42.36 10.99 2.66
N SER A 297 -43.39 10.54 3.36
CA SER A 297 -43.61 9.11 3.62
C SER A 297 -44.98 8.66 3.11
N GLY A 298 -45.03 7.43 2.61
CA GLY A 298 -46.26 6.75 2.21
C GLY A 298 -46.27 5.33 2.76
N SER A 299 -47.41 4.85 3.25
CA SER A 299 -47.53 3.48 3.75
C SER A 299 -48.77 2.79 3.25
N VAL A 300 -48.68 1.49 3.03
CA VAL A 300 -49.82 0.61 2.72
C VAL A 300 -49.75 -0.61 3.62
N GLY A 301 -50.76 -0.77 4.49
CA GLY A 301 -50.84 -1.87 5.45
C GLY A 301 -51.59 -3.09 4.93
N SER A 302 -51.30 -4.27 5.48
CA SER A 302 -51.99 -5.52 5.20
C SER A 302 -53.45 -5.53 5.66
N ASP A 303 -53.83 -4.62 6.53
CA ASP A 303 -55.20 -4.36 7.00
C ASP A 303 -55.98 -3.42 6.06
N GLY A 304 -55.38 -3.05 4.90
CA GLY A 304 -55.96 -2.11 3.96
C GLY A 304 -55.75 -0.63 4.35
N SER A 305 -55.04 -0.34 5.43
CA SER A 305 -54.70 1.03 5.80
C SER A 305 -53.74 1.66 4.78
N ARG A 306 -53.98 2.94 4.48
CA ARG A 306 -53.10 3.74 3.60
C ARG A 306 -52.78 5.04 4.31
N GLY A 307 -51.54 5.41 4.37
CA GLY A 307 -51.10 6.66 4.94
C GLY A 307 -50.16 7.39 4.00
N ALA A 308 -50.27 8.70 3.94
CA ALA A 308 -49.27 9.56 3.34
C ALA A 308 -49.06 10.77 4.25
N GLY A 309 -47.82 11.17 4.43
CA GLY A 309 -47.51 12.28 5.32
C GLY A 309 -46.19 12.94 4.95
N VAL A 310 -46.07 14.21 5.33
CA VAL A 310 -44.81 14.95 5.26
C VAL A 310 -44.38 15.21 6.70
N SER A 311 -43.16 14.79 7.01
CA SER A 311 -42.53 15.00 8.32
C SER A 311 -41.38 15.99 8.21
N ALA A 312 -41.30 16.90 9.19
CA ALA A 312 -40.16 17.80 9.34
C ALA A 312 -39.52 17.53 10.70
N GLY A 313 -38.20 17.32 10.72
CA GLY A 313 -37.50 17.06 11.97
C GLY A 313 -35.98 16.93 11.76
N ALA A 314 -35.22 17.08 12.83
CA ALA A 314 -33.82 16.74 12.87
C ALA A 314 -33.69 15.26 13.29
N GLU A 315 -32.78 14.54 12.67
CA GLU A 315 -32.55 13.10 12.88
C GLU A 315 -32.23 12.75 14.35
N ASN A 316 -31.45 13.62 15.02
CA ASN A 316 -31.06 13.45 16.43
C ASN A 316 -31.79 14.36 17.41
N GLY A 317 -32.88 15.03 16.99
CA GLY A 317 -33.54 16.03 17.80
C GLY A 317 -32.72 17.32 18.01
N ILE A 318 -33.36 18.39 18.48
CA ILE A 318 -32.66 19.65 18.76
C ILE A 318 -32.46 19.74 20.28
N GLY A 319 -31.22 19.52 20.75
CA GLY A 319 -30.86 19.59 22.16
C GLY A 319 -30.09 20.87 22.50
N PHE A 320 -29.92 21.14 23.80
CA PHE A 320 -29.13 22.29 24.30
C PHE A 320 -27.64 22.21 23.97
N GLY A 321 -27.13 21.04 23.57
CA GLY A 321 -25.76 20.81 23.14
C GLY A 321 -25.45 21.20 21.69
N LEU A 322 -26.45 21.48 20.85
CA LEU A 322 -26.29 21.71 19.40
C LEU A 322 -25.21 22.74 19.06
N GLY A 323 -25.08 23.82 19.82
CA GLY A 323 -24.06 24.84 19.58
C GLY A 323 -22.63 24.31 19.80
N SER A 324 -22.44 23.40 20.76
CA SER A 324 -21.15 22.75 21.02
C SER A 324 -20.85 21.70 19.97
N ASP A 325 -21.85 20.94 19.53
CA ASP A 325 -21.68 19.91 18.48
C ASP A 325 -21.28 20.55 17.15
N LEU A 326 -21.90 21.69 16.79
CA LEU A 326 -21.51 22.44 15.58
C LEU A 326 -20.05 22.95 15.65
N LYS A 327 -19.61 23.45 16.81
CA LYS A 327 -18.24 23.88 17.03
C LYS A 327 -17.26 22.70 16.98
N ALA A 328 -17.64 21.55 17.53
CA ALA A 328 -16.82 20.32 17.45
C ALA A 328 -16.62 19.87 16.01
N ILE A 329 -17.67 19.90 15.18
CA ILE A 329 -17.59 19.58 13.74
C ILE A 329 -16.66 20.56 13.00
N ASP A 330 -16.74 21.87 13.29
CA ASP A 330 -15.84 22.85 12.68
C ASP A 330 -14.39 22.63 13.13
N ALA A 331 -14.15 22.27 14.39
CA ALA A 331 -12.81 21.89 14.88
C ALA A 331 -12.27 20.61 14.21
N GLN A 332 -13.12 19.60 13.95
CA GLN A 332 -12.74 18.41 13.19
C GLN A 332 -12.31 18.74 11.75
N ARG A 333 -13.01 19.66 11.08
CA ARG A 333 -12.63 20.12 9.75
C ARG A 333 -11.27 20.84 9.74
N ASP A 334 -11.01 21.63 10.78
CA ASP A 334 -9.69 22.30 10.91
C ASP A 334 -8.60 21.32 11.25
N ALA A 335 -8.85 20.30 12.07
CA ALA A 335 -7.92 19.22 12.35
C ALA A 335 -7.54 18.46 11.05
N ALA A 336 -8.52 18.12 10.21
CA ALA A 336 -8.27 17.44 8.93
C ALA A 336 -7.38 18.26 7.97
N LYS A 337 -7.57 19.60 7.94
CA LYS A 337 -6.67 20.48 7.17
C LYS A 337 -5.24 20.51 7.71
N ARG A 338 -5.08 20.50 9.04
CA ARG A 338 -3.76 20.49 9.69
C ARG A 338 -3.04 19.16 9.49
N GLN A 339 -3.76 18.04 9.41
CA GLN A 339 -3.19 16.73 9.10
C GLN A 339 -2.46 16.71 7.75
N VAL A 340 -2.99 17.42 6.74
CA VAL A 340 -2.28 17.56 5.46
C VAL A 340 -0.94 18.30 5.61
N ALA A 341 -0.95 19.42 6.33
CA ALA A 341 0.29 20.17 6.57
C ALA A 341 1.33 19.32 7.33
N GLN A 342 0.88 18.55 8.31
CA GLN A 342 1.75 17.62 9.04
C GLN A 342 2.29 16.52 8.11
N ALA A 343 1.46 15.93 7.25
CA ALA A 343 1.89 14.90 6.30
C ALA A 343 2.94 15.44 5.30
N VAL A 344 2.78 16.68 4.85
CA VAL A 344 3.77 17.37 3.99
C VAL A 344 5.09 17.55 4.72
N GLU A 345 5.06 18.03 5.98
CA GLU A 345 6.27 18.21 6.81
C GLU A 345 6.97 16.86 7.05
N ASP A 346 6.23 15.84 7.48
CA ASP A 346 6.77 14.51 7.77
C ASP A 346 7.38 13.86 6.53
N SER A 347 6.72 14.00 5.37
CA SER A 347 7.22 13.48 4.09
C SER A 347 8.49 14.22 3.63
N SER A 348 8.48 15.55 3.70
CA SER A 348 9.64 16.37 3.33
C SER A 348 10.85 16.06 4.20
N ARG A 349 10.65 15.90 5.52
CA ARG A 349 11.70 15.51 6.46
C ARG A 349 12.25 14.11 6.16
N ARG A 350 11.38 13.16 5.78
CA ARG A 350 11.81 11.79 5.45
C ARG A 350 12.62 11.76 4.16
N LEU A 351 12.16 12.45 3.12
CA LEU A 351 12.88 12.54 1.85
C LEU A 351 14.23 13.22 2.02
N ALA A 352 14.30 14.36 2.70
CA ALA A 352 15.56 15.05 2.98
C ALA A 352 16.56 14.17 3.76
N LYS A 353 16.07 13.35 4.69
CA LYS A 353 16.91 12.36 5.39
C LYS A 353 17.46 11.31 4.42
N LEU A 354 16.62 10.73 3.57
CA LEU A 354 17.02 9.69 2.61
C LEU A 354 18.00 10.24 1.57
N GLU A 355 17.78 11.43 1.05
CA GLU A 355 18.69 12.12 0.13
C GLU A 355 20.06 12.36 0.77
N GLN A 356 20.08 12.84 2.02
CA GLN A 356 21.33 13.04 2.74
C GLN A 356 22.05 11.70 3.03
N GLN A 357 21.30 10.63 3.33
CA GLN A 357 21.85 9.28 3.47
C GLN A 357 22.44 8.79 2.15
N LEU A 358 21.75 8.99 1.02
CA LEU A 358 22.25 8.62 -0.31
C LEU A 358 23.60 9.28 -0.61
N ILE A 359 23.70 10.61 -0.42
CA ILE A 359 24.94 11.36 -0.60
C ILE A 359 26.06 10.82 0.32
N SER A 360 25.71 10.46 1.56
CA SER A 360 26.69 9.89 2.51
C SER A 360 27.21 8.54 2.05
N VAL A 361 26.33 7.63 1.65
CA VAL A 361 26.71 6.27 1.22
C VAL A 361 27.46 6.31 -0.10
N GLN A 362 27.10 7.18 -1.04
CA GLN A 362 27.86 7.37 -2.29
C GLN A 362 29.30 7.84 -2.02
N ARG A 363 29.49 8.76 -1.06
CA ARG A 363 30.85 9.14 -0.64
C ARG A 363 31.61 7.99 0.02
N GLN A 364 30.94 7.21 0.88
CA GLN A 364 31.55 6.02 1.49
C GLN A 364 31.93 4.98 0.45
N GLN A 365 31.12 4.78 -0.59
CA GLN A 365 31.44 3.89 -1.72
C GLN A 365 32.70 4.34 -2.44
N ALA A 366 32.82 5.65 -2.77
CA ALA A 366 34.00 6.19 -3.41
C ALA A 366 35.26 6.07 -2.52
N GLN A 367 35.13 6.34 -1.21
CA GLN A 367 36.24 6.19 -0.25
C GLN A 367 36.64 4.74 -0.07
N SER A 368 35.68 3.79 -0.06
CA SER A 368 35.94 2.37 0.13
C SER A 368 36.80 1.77 -0.98
N GLN A 369 36.66 2.27 -2.22
CA GLN A 369 37.54 1.88 -3.33
C GLN A 369 39.00 2.27 -3.03
N SER A 370 39.24 3.50 -2.63
CA SER A 370 40.60 3.98 -2.29
C SER A 370 41.19 3.22 -1.10
N LEU A 371 40.36 2.87 -0.09
CA LEU A 371 40.80 2.06 1.05
C LEU A 371 41.18 0.63 0.62
N LEU A 372 40.41 0.04 -0.31
CA LEU A 372 40.67 -1.28 -0.85
C LEU A 372 41.99 -1.28 -1.68
N ASP A 373 42.21 -0.26 -2.52
CA ASP A 373 43.43 -0.12 -3.30
C ASP A 373 44.64 0.02 -2.36
N GLY A 374 44.53 0.83 -1.31
CA GLY A 374 45.59 0.94 -0.28
C GLY A 374 45.84 -0.37 0.49
N ALA A 375 44.77 -1.11 0.81
CA ALA A 375 44.89 -2.40 1.50
C ALA A 375 45.56 -3.47 0.60
N ASN A 376 45.27 -3.49 -0.71
CA ASN A 376 45.92 -4.35 -1.66
C ASN A 376 47.44 -4.02 -1.77
N ALA A 377 47.79 -2.76 -1.97
CA ALA A 377 49.19 -2.30 -2.04
C ALA A 377 49.98 -2.66 -0.74
N ASN A 378 49.36 -2.51 0.42
CA ASN A 378 49.96 -2.91 1.68
C ASN A 378 50.18 -4.42 1.75
N LEU A 379 49.17 -5.22 1.34
CA LEU A 379 49.31 -6.67 1.34
C LEU A 379 50.47 -7.12 0.43
N ASP A 380 50.55 -6.59 -0.77
CA ASP A 380 51.63 -6.92 -1.73
C ASP A 380 53.02 -6.59 -1.14
N LEU A 381 53.18 -5.46 -0.47
CA LEU A 381 54.41 -5.06 0.20
C LEU A 381 54.78 -6.02 1.33
N PHE A 382 53.78 -6.38 2.17
CA PHE A 382 54.01 -7.30 3.30
C PHE A 382 54.34 -8.72 2.82
N GLU A 383 53.73 -9.21 1.74
CA GLU A 383 54.08 -10.50 1.11
C GLU A 383 55.51 -10.50 0.57
N GLN A 384 55.94 -9.46 -0.14
CA GLN A 384 57.31 -9.32 -0.61
C GLN A 384 58.32 -9.33 0.54
N GLN A 385 58.05 -8.63 1.65
CA GLN A 385 58.94 -8.62 2.83
C GLN A 385 58.94 -9.97 3.55
N TYR A 386 57.83 -10.69 3.55
CA TYR A 386 57.74 -12.04 4.09
C TYR A 386 58.58 -13.02 3.26
N ASP A 387 58.47 -12.97 1.94
CA ASP A 387 59.22 -13.81 1.01
C ASP A 387 60.74 -13.54 1.12
N ALA A 388 61.13 -12.29 1.40
CA ALA A 388 62.49 -11.89 1.69
C ALA A 388 62.98 -12.28 3.11
N GLY A 389 62.12 -12.91 3.93
CA GLY A 389 62.44 -13.31 5.29
C GLY A 389 62.50 -12.16 6.31
N GLN A 390 62.04 -10.95 5.93
CA GLN A 390 62.11 -9.74 6.76
C GLN A 390 60.95 -9.59 7.71
N ARG A 391 59.85 -10.34 7.51
CA ARG A 391 58.62 -10.26 8.32
C ARG A 391 58.11 -11.65 8.70
N PRO A 392 57.47 -11.77 9.86
CA PRO A 392 56.78 -12.99 10.25
C PRO A 392 55.45 -13.12 9.46
N VAL A 393 55.02 -14.37 9.24
CA VAL A 393 53.74 -14.67 8.55
C VAL A 393 52.51 -14.05 9.24
N MET A 394 52.55 -13.87 10.56
CA MET A 394 51.47 -13.25 11.32
C MET A 394 51.16 -11.82 10.89
N ASP A 395 52.19 -11.04 10.51
CA ASP A 395 52.00 -9.68 10.01
C ASP A 395 51.26 -9.67 8.66
N VAL A 396 51.60 -10.62 7.76
CA VAL A 396 50.89 -10.79 6.49
C VAL A 396 49.42 -11.16 6.71
N ILE A 397 49.15 -12.06 7.65
CA ILE A 397 47.78 -12.48 7.99
C ILE A 397 46.96 -11.31 8.51
N ASN A 398 47.52 -10.47 9.39
CA ASN A 398 46.84 -9.31 9.92
C ASN A 398 46.49 -8.28 8.84
N VAL A 399 47.40 -8.02 7.91
CA VAL A 399 47.16 -7.15 6.74
C VAL A 399 46.15 -7.76 5.79
N TYR A 400 46.20 -9.07 5.57
CA TYR A 400 45.23 -9.78 4.75
C TYR A 400 43.82 -9.70 5.31
N GLU A 401 43.65 -9.86 6.62
CA GLU A 401 42.34 -9.65 7.25
C GLU A 401 41.82 -8.22 7.09
N ALA A 402 42.69 -7.22 7.21
CA ALA A 402 42.34 -5.83 6.95
C ALA A 402 41.86 -5.62 5.50
N LYS A 403 42.54 -6.24 4.54
CA LYS A 403 42.13 -6.25 3.11
C LYS A 403 40.76 -6.89 2.93
N ILE A 404 40.52 -8.08 3.50
CA ILE A 404 39.21 -8.76 3.41
C ILE A 404 38.10 -7.85 3.96
N ARG A 405 38.30 -7.19 5.12
CA ARG A 405 37.31 -6.25 5.68
C ARG A 405 37.01 -5.10 4.74
N SER A 406 38.04 -4.51 4.12
CA SER A 406 37.88 -3.41 3.14
C SER A 406 37.17 -3.87 1.89
N GLU A 407 37.47 -5.05 1.38
CA GLU A 407 36.84 -5.62 0.18
C GLU A 407 35.36 -5.95 0.43
N ARG A 408 35.03 -6.57 1.58
CA ARG A 408 33.65 -6.84 1.99
C ARG A 408 32.83 -5.56 2.15
N ALA A 409 33.41 -4.52 2.75
CA ALA A 409 32.74 -3.21 2.86
C ALA A 409 32.49 -2.59 1.48
N HIS A 410 33.52 -2.62 0.60
CA HIS A 410 33.41 -2.07 -0.75
C HIS A 410 32.29 -2.73 -1.56
N VAL A 411 32.23 -4.07 -1.61
CA VAL A 411 31.17 -4.77 -2.35
C VAL A 411 29.78 -4.57 -1.77
N THR A 412 29.64 -4.21 -0.51
CA THR A 412 28.37 -3.97 0.15
C THR A 412 27.76 -2.60 -0.22
N HIS A 413 28.58 -1.55 -0.32
CA HIS A 413 28.08 -0.18 -0.50
C HIS A 413 27.26 0.04 -1.78
N GLN A 414 27.53 -0.68 -2.87
CA GLN A 414 26.72 -0.56 -4.08
C GLN A 414 25.26 -0.99 -3.87
N PHE A 415 25.04 -1.99 -3.02
CA PHE A 415 23.69 -2.48 -2.69
C PHE A 415 22.98 -1.51 -1.73
N GLU A 416 23.71 -0.86 -0.83
CA GLU A 416 23.19 0.17 0.06
C GLU A 416 22.72 1.41 -0.72
N VAL A 417 23.50 1.84 -1.73
CA VAL A 417 23.10 2.93 -2.64
C VAL A 417 21.78 2.58 -3.33
N ALA A 418 21.70 1.39 -3.95
CA ALA A 418 20.49 0.94 -4.64
C ALA A 418 19.28 0.85 -3.68
N ARG A 419 19.48 0.35 -2.45
CA ARG A 419 18.43 0.25 -1.43
C ARG A 419 17.83 1.61 -1.08
N ILE A 420 18.67 2.64 -0.84
CA ILE A 420 18.21 3.99 -0.52
C ILE A 420 17.48 4.62 -1.72
N GLN A 421 17.96 4.41 -2.94
CA GLN A 421 17.29 4.88 -4.14
C GLN A 421 15.90 4.24 -4.30
N LEU A 422 15.77 2.94 -4.06
CA LEU A 422 14.49 2.24 -4.07
C LEU A 422 13.54 2.74 -2.95
N GLU A 423 14.08 3.08 -1.77
CA GLU A 423 13.30 3.61 -0.67
C GLU A 423 12.75 5.00 -0.99
N ILE A 424 13.52 5.88 -1.62
CA ILE A 424 13.04 7.17 -2.13
C ILE A 424 11.94 6.95 -3.18
N ALA A 425 12.16 6.03 -4.13
CA ALA A 425 11.17 5.69 -5.15
C ALA A 425 9.85 5.17 -4.56
N LYS A 426 9.92 4.36 -3.51
CA LYS A 426 8.76 3.87 -2.76
C LYS A 426 7.96 5.02 -2.14
N GLU A 427 8.62 5.97 -1.45
CA GLU A 427 7.96 7.13 -0.84
C GLU A 427 7.25 8.00 -1.88
N LEU A 428 7.83 8.09 -3.07
CA LEU A 428 7.26 8.80 -4.21
C LEU A 428 6.25 7.97 -5.01
N GLY A 429 6.09 6.67 -4.72
CA GLY A 429 5.17 5.79 -5.44
C GLY A 429 5.58 5.53 -6.90
N LEU A 430 6.86 5.35 -7.16
CA LEU A 430 7.45 5.18 -8.49
C LEU A 430 8.04 3.78 -8.72
N LEU A 431 7.70 2.79 -7.88
CA LEU A 431 8.19 1.40 -8.06
C LEU A 431 7.27 0.55 -8.93
N ALA A 432 5.99 0.93 -9.06
CA ALA A 432 5.00 0.21 -9.88
C ALA A 432 4.30 1.17 -10.82
N ASP A 433 3.81 0.65 -11.95
CA ASP A 433 3.01 1.41 -12.90
C ASP A 433 1.62 1.71 -12.34
N GLY A 434 1.10 2.92 -12.60
CA GLY A 434 -0.21 3.36 -12.14
C GLY A 434 -1.39 2.63 -12.79
N GLU A 435 -1.17 1.92 -13.89
CA GLU A 435 -2.19 1.09 -14.55
C GLU A 435 -2.63 -0.10 -13.68
N GLU A 436 -1.83 -0.48 -12.71
CA GLU A 436 -2.12 -1.56 -11.77
C GLU A 436 -2.94 -1.10 -10.54
N ILE A 437 -3.32 0.19 -10.49
CA ILE A 437 -4.13 0.84 -9.45
C ILE A 437 -5.52 1.16 -10.02
#